data_2fa195f23dc8a07e145d6dfbfa73cb20
#
_entry.id   2fa195f23dc8a07e145d6dfbfa73cb20
#
_cell.length_a   1.000
_cell.length_b   1.000
_cell.length_c   1.000
_cell.angle_alpha   90.00
_cell.angle_beta   90.00
_cell.angle_gamma   90.00
#
_symmetry.space_group_name_H-M   'P 1'
#
loop_
_entity.id
_entity.type
_entity.pdbx_description
1 polymer ?
#
loop_
_entity_poly.entity_id
_entity_poly.type
_entity_poly.pdbx_seq_one_letter_code
_entity_poly.pdbx_strand_id
1 'polypeptide(L)'
;MSMVVEMTIREHIEELRVRVLRIAVVIIVLTIFAMTFDLRPIQINGVPLAYPYPDPLHNISIRLTFYMQESLLPEDVSLIQTAPGQAFFSQIYVSVLIGLTASIPFLMREISAFISPAINTKTKIGLLNVLLPSIALFIGGIAFSYLLVIPFVLGFLYEYGEALNVATFLTINNFISFVMQFFLGFGIAFQLPILMYGISLTDTISPRFWRANFRYAVLILVIFGALITPDGSGVTMWFVSVPMMLLYLAGMIIVEKRAAASASTKAAKTNT
;
A
#
# COMPACT_ATOMS: atom_id res chain seq x y z
N MET A 1 16.93 20.01 -32.36
CA MET A 1 16.05 20.96 -31.69
C MET A 1 14.73 20.21 -31.43
N SER A 2 14.64 19.50 -30.30
CA SER A 2 13.44 18.73 -29.94
C SER A 2 12.43 19.74 -29.34
N MET A 3 11.34 19.97 -30.05
CA MET A 3 10.19 20.70 -29.50
C MET A 3 9.75 19.97 -28.23
N VAL A 4 9.94 20.61 -27.08
CA VAL A 4 9.27 20.23 -25.86
C VAL A 4 7.81 20.62 -26.11
N VAL A 5 6.95 19.65 -26.37
CA VAL A 5 5.51 19.85 -26.45
C VAL A 5 5.07 20.24 -25.06
N GLU A 6 4.89 21.52 -24.80
CA GLU A 6 4.28 22.02 -23.55
C GLU A 6 2.81 21.57 -23.55
N MET A 7 2.52 20.53 -22.84
CA MET A 7 1.14 20.08 -22.60
C MET A 7 0.38 21.19 -21.87
N THR A 8 -0.80 21.51 -22.36
CA THR A 8 -1.72 22.42 -21.66
C THR A 8 -2.24 21.76 -20.38
N ILE A 9 -2.60 22.55 -19.38
CA ILE A 9 -3.17 22.03 -18.11
C ILE A 9 -4.38 21.13 -18.40
N ARG A 10 -5.16 21.43 -19.40
CA ARG A 10 -6.34 20.67 -19.79
C ARG A 10 -5.95 19.27 -20.33
N GLU A 11 -4.94 19.19 -21.18
CA GLU A 11 -4.42 17.92 -21.71
C GLU A 11 -3.85 17.04 -20.59
N HIS A 12 -3.18 17.67 -19.62
CA HIS A 12 -2.63 16.94 -18.47
C HIS A 12 -3.72 16.36 -17.56
N ILE A 13 -4.83 17.10 -17.35
CA ILE A 13 -6.00 16.59 -16.60
C ILE A 13 -6.70 15.45 -17.37
N GLU A 14 -6.83 15.56 -18.68
CA GLU A 14 -7.40 14.51 -19.53
C GLU A 14 -6.55 13.22 -19.49
N GLU A 15 -5.23 13.36 -19.53
CA GLU A 15 -4.30 12.25 -19.37
C GLU A 15 -4.45 11.58 -17.99
N LEU A 16 -4.54 12.35 -16.92
CA LEU A 16 -4.77 11.85 -15.56
C LEU A 16 -6.07 11.03 -15.47
N ARG A 17 -7.16 11.59 -16.04
CA ARG A 17 -8.46 10.93 -16.07
C ARG A 17 -8.40 9.55 -16.75
N VAL A 18 -7.78 9.49 -17.92
CA VAL A 18 -7.65 8.22 -18.67
C VAL A 18 -6.82 7.20 -17.89
N ARG A 19 -5.74 7.62 -17.23
CA ARG A 19 -4.89 6.74 -16.41
C ARG A 19 -5.64 6.20 -15.20
N VAL A 20 -6.36 7.07 -14.49
CA VAL A 20 -7.18 6.66 -13.34
C VAL A 20 -8.24 5.66 -13.75
N LEU A 21 -8.92 5.88 -14.88
CA LEU A 21 -9.90 4.93 -15.40
C LEU A 21 -9.28 3.56 -15.74
N ARG A 22 -8.09 3.53 -16.34
CA ARG A 22 -7.37 2.27 -16.63
C ARG A 22 -7.03 1.52 -15.35
N ILE A 23 -6.53 2.22 -14.33
CA ILE A 23 -6.22 1.64 -13.02
C ILE A 23 -7.50 1.06 -12.40
N ALA A 24 -8.60 1.82 -12.38
CA ALA A 24 -9.87 1.37 -11.84
C ALA A 24 -10.39 0.11 -12.55
N VAL A 25 -10.32 0.05 -13.88
CA VAL A 25 -10.72 -1.14 -14.64
C VAL A 25 -9.88 -2.36 -14.27
N VAL A 26 -8.55 -2.22 -14.14
CA VAL A 26 -7.68 -3.34 -13.74
C VAL A 26 -8.03 -3.82 -12.33
N ILE A 27 -8.24 -2.90 -11.37
CA ILE A 27 -8.65 -3.27 -10.01
C ILE A 27 -9.98 -4.03 -10.03
N ILE A 28 -10.99 -3.53 -10.76
CA ILE A 28 -12.31 -4.17 -10.86
C ILE A 28 -12.19 -5.57 -11.45
N VAL A 29 -11.45 -5.75 -12.54
CA VAL A 29 -11.25 -7.06 -13.17
C VAL A 29 -10.59 -8.05 -12.23
N LEU A 30 -9.52 -7.62 -11.52
CA LEU A 30 -8.83 -8.48 -10.56
C LEU A 30 -9.70 -8.77 -9.32
N THR A 31 -10.53 -7.83 -8.90
CA THR A 31 -11.50 -8.01 -7.81
C THR A 31 -12.55 -9.07 -8.19
N ILE A 32 -13.15 -8.95 -9.39
CA ILE A 32 -14.10 -9.92 -9.89
C ILE A 32 -13.45 -11.31 -10.03
N PHE A 33 -12.21 -11.35 -10.50
CA PHE A 33 -11.46 -12.59 -10.59
C PHE A 33 -11.27 -13.24 -9.22
N ALA A 34 -10.80 -12.48 -8.22
CA ALA A 34 -10.60 -12.99 -6.85
C ALA A 34 -11.89 -13.45 -6.19
N MET A 35 -13.03 -12.83 -6.52
CA MET A 35 -14.35 -13.16 -5.98
C MET A 35 -15.00 -14.38 -6.66
N THR A 36 -14.60 -14.69 -7.91
CA THR A 36 -15.26 -15.72 -8.72
C THR A 36 -14.46 -17.01 -8.79
N PHE A 37 -13.13 -16.92 -8.77
CA PHE A 37 -12.27 -18.07 -9.03
C PHE A 37 -11.58 -18.58 -7.75
N ASP A 38 -11.45 -19.91 -7.70
CA ASP A 38 -10.57 -20.64 -6.79
C ASP A 38 -9.30 -21.08 -7.53
N LEU A 39 -8.18 -21.24 -6.82
CA LEU A 39 -6.94 -21.79 -7.36
C LEU A 39 -6.81 -23.24 -6.93
N ARG A 40 -7.11 -24.16 -7.86
CA ARG A 40 -7.00 -25.60 -7.59
C ARG A 40 -5.68 -26.16 -8.11
N PRO A 41 -4.97 -26.97 -7.32
CA PRO A 41 -3.77 -27.62 -7.81
C PRO A 41 -4.11 -28.73 -8.79
N ILE A 42 -3.46 -28.70 -9.97
CA ILE A 42 -3.44 -29.80 -10.92
C ILE A 42 -2.01 -30.33 -11.03
N GLN A 43 -1.83 -31.63 -11.07
CA GLN A 43 -0.51 -32.23 -11.30
C GLN A 43 -0.31 -32.51 -12.78
N ILE A 44 0.61 -31.78 -13.43
CA ILE A 44 1.02 -32.03 -14.81
C ILE A 44 2.49 -32.49 -14.77
N ASN A 45 2.77 -33.72 -15.17
CA ASN A 45 4.11 -34.32 -15.17
C ASN A 45 4.83 -34.23 -13.80
N GLY A 46 4.09 -34.38 -12.68
CA GLY A 46 4.66 -34.30 -11.33
C GLY A 46 4.91 -32.88 -10.79
N VAL A 47 4.60 -31.85 -11.58
CA VAL A 47 4.69 -30.45 -11.14
C VAL A 47 3.30 -29.96 -10.74
N PRO A 48 3.09 -29.49 -9.50
CA PRO A 48 1.82 -28.92 -9.09
C PRO A 48 1.66 -27.53 -9.75
N LEU A 49 0.68 -27.39 -10.62
CA LEU A 49 0.28 -26.13 -11.24
C LEU A 49 -1.09 -25.71 -10.68
N ALA A 50 -1.23 -24.44 -10.35
CA ALA A 50 -2.51 -23.89 -9.94
C ALA A 50 -3.29 -23.42 -11.17
N TYR A 51 -4.55 -23.86 -11.32
CA TYR A 51 -5.43 -23.38 -12.37
C TYR A 51 -6.68 -22.72 -11.78
N PRO A 52 -7.17 -21.64 -12.39
CA PRO A 52 -8.39 -20.96 -11.94
C PRO A 52 -9.62 -21.82 -12.25
N TYR A 53 -10.38 -22.15 -11.23
CA TYR A 53 -11.66 -22.85 -11.32
C TYR A 53 -12.78 -21.94 -10.83
N PRO A 54 -13.88 -21.73 -11.58
CA PRO A 54 -14.97 -20.87 -11.14
C PRO A 54 -15.73 -21.52 -9.98
N ASP A 55 -15.58 -20.97 -8.79
CA ASP A 55 -16.26 -21.40 -7.57
C ASP A 55 -16.53 -20.18 -6.66
N PRO A 56 -17.70 -19.53 -6.77
CA PRO A 56 -18.01 -18.34 -5.99
C PRO A 56 -18.09 -18.56 -4.48
N LEU A 57 -18.25 -19.80 -4.03
CA LEU A 57 -18.38 -20.13 -2.59
C LEU A 57 -17.07 -20.60 -1.94
N HIS A 58 -16.03 -20.90 -2.76
CA HIS A 58 -14.71 -21.34 -2.27
C HIS A 58 -13.58 -20.60 -3.01
N ASN A 59 -13.77 -19.31 -3.26
CA ASN A 59 -12.85 -18.51 -4.06
C ASN A 59 -11.61 -18.05 -3.27
N ILE A 60 -10.71 -17.35 -3.98
CA ILE A 60 -9.44 -16.85 -3.44
C ILE A 60 -9.66 -15.95 -2.22
N SER A 61 -10.69 -15.07 -2.25
CA SER A 61 -10.95 -14.14 -1.14
C SER A 61 -11.45 -14.85 0.11
N ILE A 62 -12.26 -15.90 -0.02
CA ILE A 62 -12.70 -16.72 1.11
C ILE A 62 -11.51 -17.45 1.74
N ARG A 63 -10.62 -18.04 0.93
CA ARG A 63 -9.40 -18.68 1.45
C ARG A 63 -8.51 -17.72 2.20
N LEU A 64 -8.31 -16.51 1.66
CA LEU A 64 -7.54 -15.49 2.36
C LEU A 64 -8.21 -15.06 3.67
N THR A 65 -9.55 -14.95 3.68
CA THR A 65 -10.30 -14.63 4.90
C THR A 65 -10.10 -15.70 5.98
N PHE A 66 -10.20 -16.98 5.65
CA PHE A 66 -9.93 -18.06 6.60
C PHE A 66 -8.50 -18.03 7.12
N TYR A 67 -7.53 -17.83 6.25
CA TYR A 67 -6.13 -17.70 6.64
C TYR A 67 -5.89 -16.52 7.61
N MET A 68 -6.52 -15.37 7.35
CA MET A 68 -6.43 -14.21 8.25
C MET A 68 -7.10 -14.48 9.59
N GLN A 69 -8.24 -15.17 9.61
CA GLN A 69 -8.92 -15.55 10.85
C GLN A 69 -8.04 -16.45 11.71
N GLU A 70 -7.53 -17.53 11.12
CA GLU A 70 -6.72 -18.53 11.82
C GLU A 70 -5.39 -17.96 12.35
N SER A 71 -4.81 -16.99 11.65
CA SER A 71 -3.48 -16.46 12.00
C SER A 71 -3.51 -15.18 12.85
N LEU A 72 -4.58 -14.39 12.82
CA LEU A 72 -4.65 -13.10 13.51
C LEU A 72 -5.54 -13.10 14.75
N LEU A 73 -6.50 -14.03 14.84
CA LEU A 73 -7.39 -14.11 16.00
C LEU A 73 -6.85 -15.07 17.04
N PRO A 74 -6.96 -14.73 18.34
CA PRO A 74 -6.73 -15.68 19.41
C PRO A 74 -7.70 -16.88 19.33
N GLU A 75 -7.30 -18.05 19.86
CA GLU A 75 -8.09 -19.29 19.81
C GLU A 75 -9.48 -19.17 20.46
N ASP A 76 -9.62 -18.29 21.46
CA ASP A 76 -10.86 -18.06 22.21
C ASP A 76 -11.80 -17.05 21.54
N VAL A 77 -11.40 -16.41 20.44
CA VAL A 77 -12.19 -15.39 19.75
C VAL A 77 -12.84 -15.94 18.49
N SER A 78 -14.16 -16.05 18.48
CA SER A 78 -14.91 -16.43 17.30
C SER A 78 -15.57 -15.23 16.62
N LEU A 79 -15.55 -15.22 15.28
CA LEU A 79 -16.29 -14.21 14.54
C LEU A 79 -17.77 -14.53 14.50
N ILE A 80 -18.60 -13.49 14.73
CA ILE A 80 -20.05 -13.60 14.65
C ILE A 80 -20.58 -12.81 13.46
N GLN A 81 -21.73 -13.22 12.97
CA GLN A 81 -22.51 -12.48 11.98
C GLN A 81 -23.78 -11.97 12.64
N THR A 82 -23.97 -10.64 12.70
CA THR A 82 -25.11 -10.01 13.38
C THR A 82 -26.21 -9.59 12.41
N ALA A 83 -25.93 -9.52 11.10
CA ALA A 83 -26.91 -9.22 10.08
C ALA A 83 -26.74 -10.09 8.83
N PRO A 84 -27.82 -10.45 8.13
CA PRO A 84 -27.74 -11.19 6.87
C PRO A 84 -26.86 -10.45 5.85
N GLY A 85 -26.01 -11.20 5.13
CA GLY A 85 -25.17 -10.64 4.08
C GLY A 85 -23.82 -10.04 4.54
N GLN A 86 -23.55 -9.89 5.83
CA GLN A 86 -22.25 -9.37 6.31
C GLN A 86 -21.05 -10.18 5.77
N ALA A 87 -21.15 -11.50 5.74
CA ALA A 87 -20.10 -12.35 5.18
C ALA A 87 -19.89 -12.08 3.69
N PHE A 88 -20.95 -11.83 2.93
CA PHE A 88 -20.85 -11.50 1.51
C PHE A 88 -20.16 -10.14 1.28
N PHE A 89 -20.53 -9.10 2.03
CA PHE A 89 -19.87 -7.81 1.94
C PHE A 89 -18.40 -7.88 2.38
N SER A 90 -18.10 -8.65 3.43
CA SER A 90 -16.73 -8.88 3.86
C SER A 90 -15.89 -9.57 2.78
N GLN A 91 -16.47 -10.52 2.05
CA GLN A 91 -15.83 -11.15 0.90
C GLN A 91 -15.55 -10.14 -0.22
N ILE A 92 -16.46 -9.21 -0.51
CA ILE A 92 -16.21 -8.12 -1.48
C ILE A 92 -15.00 -7.28 -1.03
N TYR A 93 -14.93 -6.90 0.24
CA TYR A 93 -13.81 -6.11 0.76
C TYR A 93 -12.47 -6.84 0.59
N VAL A 94 -12.41 -8.11 0.94
CA VAL A 94 -11.19 -8.91 0.75
C VAL A 94 -10.85 -9.06 -0.73
N SER A 95 -11.84 -9.24 -1.60
CA SER A 95 -11.62 -9.31 -3.06
C SER A 95 -11.07 -7.99 -3.62
N VAL A 96 -11.58 -6.84 -3.14
CA VAL A 96 -11.05 -5.50 -3.49
C VAL A 96 -9.61 -5.35 -3.02
N LEU A 97 -9.28 -5.81 -1.81
CA LEU A 97 -7.91 -5.80 -1.30
C LEU A 97 -6.97 -6.60 -2.20
N ILE A 98 -7.36 -7.81 -2.58
CA ILE A 98 -6.59 -8.66 -3.49
C ILE A 98 -6.41 -7.96 -4.85
N GLY A 99 -7.50 -7.43 -5.41
CA GLY A 99 -7.49 -6.71 -6.68
C GLY A 99 -6.58 -5.50 -6.65
N LEU A 100 -6.63 -4.72 -5.59
CA LEU A 100 -5.80 -3.54 -5.38
C LEU A 100 -4.31 -3.93 -5.23
N THR A 101 -4.01 -4.92 -4.39
CA THR A 101 -2.65 -5.43 -4.18
C THR A 101 -2.05 -5.99 -5.47
N ALA A 102 -2.80 -6.81 -6.20
CA ALA A 102 -2.35 -7.38 -7.46
C ALA A 102 -2.22 -6.33 -8.58
N SER A 103 -2.94 -5.20 -8.50
CA SER A 103 -2.85 -4.10 -9.47
C SER A 103 -1.66 -3.16 -9.23
N ILE A 104 -0.94 -3.28 -8.11
CA ILE A 104 0.19 -2.39 -7.76
C ILE A 104 1.23 -2.25 -8.88
N PRO A 105 1.68 -3.31 -9.56
CA PRO A 105 2.64 -3.17 -10.65
C PRO A 105 2.12 -2.26 -11.77
N PHE A 106 0.84 -2.40 -12.10
CA PHE A 106 0.19 -1.58 -13.11
C PHE A 106 -0.01 -0.14 -12.64
N LEU A 107 -0.45 0.05 -11.41
CA LEU A 107 -0.63 1.37 -10.77
C LEU A 107 0.70 2.14 -10.76
N MET A 108 1.78 1.50 -10.32
CA MET A 108 3.10 2.14 -10.27
C MET A 108 3.64 2.46 -11.68
N ARG A 109 3.34 1.65 -12.68
CA ARG A 109 3.65 1.93 -14.09
C ARG A 109 2.91 3.19 -14.57
N GLU A 110 1.61 3.31 -14.30
CA GLU A 110 0.82 4.48 -14.72
C GLU A 110 1.26 5.77 -13.99
N ILE A 111 1.55 5.70 -12.68
CA ILE A 111 2.10 6.83 -11.92
C ILE A 111 3.47 7.25 -12.47
N SER A 112 4.37 6.30 -12.69
CA SER A 112 5.71 6.57 -13.22
C SER A 112 5.65 7.18 -14.63
N ALA A 113 4.74 6.70 -15.47
CA ALA A 113 4.52 7.24 -16.80
C ALA A 113 3.91 8.65 -16.79
N PHE A 114 3.08 8.96 -15.79
CA PHE A 114 2.51 10.30 -15.59
C PHE A 114 3.57 11.32 -15.13
N ILE A 115 4.50 10.91 -14.28
CA ILE A 115 5.58 11.77 -13.77
C ILE A 115 6.72 11.89 -14.80
N SER A 116 6.91 10.92 -15.69
CA SER A 116 8.01 10.84 -16.65
C SER A 116 8.24 12.09 -17.51
N PRO A 117 7.21 12.80 -18.04
CA PRO A 117 7.41 14.04 -18.78
C PRO A 117 8.06 15.16 -17.97
N ALA A 118 7.85 15.19 -16.66
CA ALA A 118 8.44 16.19 -15.75
C ALA A 118 9.88 15.88 -15.37
N ILE A 119 10.38 14.66 -15.66
CA ILE A 119 11.75 14.25 -15.35
C ILE A 119 12.68 14.72 -16.46
N ASN A 120 13.75 15.44 -16.07
CA ASN A 120 14.76 15.93 -16.99
C ASN A 120 15.36 14.78 -17.80
N THR A 121 15.43 14.92 -19.15
CA THR A 121 15.84 13.89 -20.12
C THR A 121 17.24 13.32 -19.87
N LYS A 122 18.08 14.01 -19.10
CA LYS A 122 19.42 13.54 -18.70
C LYS A 122 19.41 12.48 -17.58
N THR A 123 18.27 12.31 -16.90
CA THR A 123 18.11 11.39 -15.75
C THR A 123 17.06 10.32 -16.06
N LYS A 124 17.10 9.72 -17.25
CA LYS A 124 16.20 8.59 -17.58
C LYS A 124 16.55 7.40 -16.68
N ILE A 125 15.91 7.38 -15.51
CA ILE A 125 15.89 6.19 -14.67
C ILE A 125 14.96 5.20 -15.37
N GLY A 126 15.49 4.00 -15.62
CA GLY A 126 14.68 2.96 -16.23
C GLY A 126 13.41 2.74 -15.38
N LEU A 127 12.27 2.58 -16.04
CA LEU A 127 10.98 2.33 -15.40
C LEU A 127 11.07 1.23 -14.31
N LEU A 128 11.85 0.19 -14.56
CA LEU A 128 12.09 -0.92 -13.64
C LEU A 128 12.75 -0.50 -12.32
N ASN A 129 13.59 0.53 -12.33
CA ASN A 129 14.30 1.01 -11.14
C ASN A 129 13.37 1.74 -10.14
N VAL A 130 12.18 2.12 -10.56
CA VAL A 130 11.14 2.69 -9.68
C VAL A 130 10.08 1.63 -9.39
N LEU A 131 9.71 0.83 -10.38
CA LEU A 131 8.66 -0.16 -10.30
C LEU A 131 8.96 -1.26 -9.28
N LEU A 132 10.14 -1.89 -9.37
CA LEU A 132 10.51 -2.98 -8.46
C LEU A 132 10.58 -2.55 -6.99
N PRO A 133 11.26 -1.45 -6.61
CA PRO A 133 11.23 -0.97 -5.23
C PRO A 133 9.82 -0.59 -4.76
N SER A 134 8.97 -0.03 -5.63
CA SER A 134 7.58 0.32 -5.27
C SER A 134 6.76 -0.92 -4.93
N ILE A 135 6.86 -1.97 -5.74
CA ILE A 135 6.18 -3.25 -5.48
C ILE A 135 6.71 -3.87 -4.17
N ALA A 136 8.04 -3.92 -4.02
CA ALA A 136 8.66 -4.50 -2.84
C ALA A 136 8.27 -3.75 -1.55
N LEU A 137 8.24 -2.42 -1.59
CA LEU A 137 7.81 -1.60 -0.45
C LEU A 137 6.32 -1.76 -0.16
N PHE A 138 5.46 -1.86 -1.16
CA PHE A 138 4.03 -2.06 -0.93
C PHE A 138 3.76 -3.42 -0.27
N ILE A 139 4.35 -4.48 -0.80
CA ILE A 139 4.25 -5.82 -0.20
C ILE A 139 4.88 -5.83 1.19
N GLY A 140 6.02 -5.15 1.36
CA GLY A 140 6.67 -4.96 2.65
C GLY A 140 5.78 -4.24 3.66
N GLY A 141 5.02 -3.23 3.23
CA GLY A 141 4.03 -2.51 4.07
C GLY A 141 2.89 -3.41 4.53
N ILE A 142 2.33 -4.21 3.62
CA ILE A 142 1.30 -5.20 3.96
C ILE A 142 1.87 -6.25 4.91
N ALA A 143 3.06 -6.79 4.63
CA ALA A 143 3.69 -7.79 5.48
C ALA A 143 4.02 -7.22 6.87
N PHE A 144 4.53 -6.00 6.97
CA PHE A 144 4.79 -5.31 8.22
C PHE A 144 3.49 -5.13 9.04
N SER A 145 2.43 -4.69 8.38
CA SER A 145 1.12 -4.56 9.00
C SER A 145 0.60 -5.90 9.53
N TYR A 146 0.67 -6.93 8.70
CA TYR A 146 0.19 -8.28 9.03
C TYR A 146 0.95 -8.94 10.18
N LEU A 147 2.29 -8.85 10.15
CA LEU A 147 3.14 -9.58 11.08
C LEU A 147 3.35 -8.85 12.42
N LEU A 148 3.28 -7.52 12.43
CA LEU A 148 3.64 -6.72 13.60
C LEU A 148 2.48 -5.85 14.09
N VAL A 149 1.86 -5.05 13.20
CA VAL A 149 0.92 -4.01 13.64
C VAL A 149 -0.42 -4.61 14.07
N ILE A 150 -1.02 -5.42 13.21
CA ILE A 150 -2.35 -6.01 13.47
C ILE A 150 -2.35 -6.91 14.71
N PRO A 151 -1.40 -7.86 14.87
CA PRO A 151 -1.35 -8.69 16.09
C PRO A 151 -1.15 -7.87 17.37
N PHE A 152 -0.29 -6.84 17.33
CA PHE A 152 -0.08 -5.97 18.48
C PHE A 152 -1.34 -5.20 18.85
N VAL A 153 -2.01 -4.57 17.86
CA VAL A 153 -3.20 -3.77 18.12
C VAL A 153 -4.37 -4.63 18.58
N LEU A 154 -4.58 -5.79 17.94
CA LEU A 154 -5.63 -6.72 18.37
C LEU A 154 -5.34 -7.25 19.79
N GLY A 155 -4.11 -7.68 20.08
CA GLY A 155 -3.71 -8.15 21.41
C GLY A 155 -3.95 -7.09 22.48
N PHE A 156 -3.51 -5.85 22.23
CA PHE A 156 -3.74 -4.72 23.13
C PHE A 156 -5.24 -4.47 23.42
N LEU A 157 -6.08 -4.50 22.39
CA LEU A 157 -7.51 -4.29 22.54
C LEU A 157 -8.20 -5.45 23.28
N TYR A 158 -7.76 -6.70 23.05
CA TYR A 158 -8.30 -7.87 23.76
C TYR A 158 -7.89 -7.89 25.22
N GLU A 159 -6.62 -7.59 25.56
CA GLU A 159 -6.16 -7.48 26.95
C GLU A 159 -6.96 -6.46 27.76
N TYR A 160 -7.37 -5.34 27.13
CA TYR A 160 -8.25 -4.36 27.77
C TYR A 160 -9.65 -4.93 28.07
N GLY A 161 -10.21 -5.71 27.14
CA GLY A 161 -11.49 -6.39 27.34
C GLY A 161 -11.45 -7.38 28.50
N GLU A 162 -10.41 -8.21 28.54
CA GLU A 162 -10.17 -9.18 29.62
C GLU A 162 -9.98 -8.50 30.98
N ALA A 163 -9.21 -7.41 31.04
CA ALA A 163 -9.00 -6.64 32.27
C ALA A 163 -10.30 -6.07 32.87
N LEU A 164 -11.29 -5.80 32.02
CA LEU A 164 -12.64 -5.37 32.42
C LEU A 164 -13.62 -6.52 32.62
N ASN A 165 -13.17 -7.76 32.45
CA ASN A 165 -13.99 -8.98 32.53
C ASN A 165 -15.19 -8.96 31.56
N VAL A 166 -14.96 -8.40 30.33
CA VAL A 166 -15.96 -8.28 29.27
C VAL A 166 -15.65 -9.30 28.16
N ALA A 167 -16.64 -10.09 27.75
CA ALA A 167 -16.50 -10.97 26.60
C ALA A 167 -16.45 -10.14 25.29
N THR A 168 -15.40 -10.33 24.52
CA THR A 168 -15.23 -9.62 23.24
C THR A 168 -15.90 -10.40 22.11
N PHE A 169 -16.93 -9.81 21.51
CA PHE A 169 -17.55 -10.31 20.29
C PHE A 169 -17.14 -9.48 19.10
N LEU A 170 -16.51 -10.11 18.10
CA LEU A 170 -16.06 -9.44 16.90
C LEU A 170 -16.92 -9.90 15.71
N THR A 171 -17.51 -8.96 14.97
CA THR A 171 -18.21 -9.32 13.74
C THR A 171 -17.21 -9.52 12.59
N ILE A 172 -17.54 -10.42 11.66
CA ILE A 172 -16.69 -10.65 10.47
C ILE A 172 -16.43 -9.35 9.70
N ASN A 173 -17.43 -8.48 9.58
CA ASN A 173 -17.29 -7.21 8.87
C ASN A 173 -16.32 -6.26 9.58
N ASN A 174 -16.39 -6.15 10.91
CA ASN A 174 -15.47 -5.30 11.68
C ASN A 174 -14.05 -5.82 11.60
N PHE A 175 -13.86 -7.14 11.72
CA PHE A 175 -12.54 -7.76 11.58
C PHE A 175 -11.91 -7.48 10.20
N ILE A 176 -12.65 -7.75 9.13
CA ILE A 176 -12.15 -7.54 7.77
C ILE A 176 -11.90 -6.05 7.49
N SER A 177 -12.81 -5.15 7.92
CA SER A 177 -12.62 -3.71 7.77
C SER A 177 -11.37 -3.23 8.52
N PHE A 178 -11.14 -3.73 9.73
CA PHE A 178 -9.96 -3.45 10.52
C PHE A 178 -8.67 -3.86 9.77
N VAL A 179 -8.58 -5.11 9.33
CA VAL A 179 -7.42 -5.63 8.58
C VAL A 179 -7.18 -4.82 7.30
N MET A 180 -8.26 -4.50 6.56
CA MET A 180 -8.22 -3.70 5.33
C MET A 180 -7.63 -2.31 5.58
N GLN A 181 -8.06 -1.61 6.63
CA GLN A 181 -7.57 -0.28 6.97
C GLN A 181 -6.06 -0.29 7.21
N PHE A 182 -5.55 -1.28 7.94
CA PHE A 182 -4.11 -1.40 8.19
C PHE A 182 -3.32 -1.78 6.93
N PHE A 183 -3.81 -2.72 6.13
CA PHE A 183 -3.13 -3.12 4.90
C PHE A 183 -3.03 -1.96 3.91
N LEU A 184 -4.13 -1.24 3.68
CA LEU A 184 -4.14 -0.08 2.79
C LEU A 184 -3.30 1.07 3.36
N GLY A 185 -3.44 1.34 4.64
CA GLY A 185 -2.70 2.40 5.32
C GLY A 185 -1.19 2.19 5.24
N PHE A 186 -0.70 1.02 5.63
CA PHE A 186 0.72 0.71 5.57
C PHE A 186 1.22 0.50 4.14
N GLY A 187 0.44 -0.14 3.27
CA GLY A 187 0.77 -0.27 1.85
C GLY A 187 1.03 1.09 1.19
N ILE A 188 0.17 2.07 1.45
CA ILE A 188 0.32 3.45 0.95
C ILE A 188 1.48 4.17 1.66
N ALA A 189 1.59 4.07 2.99
CA ALA A 189 2.64 4.74 3.75
C ALA A 189 4.04 4.28 3.35
N PHE A 190 4.22 3.01 3.04
CA PHE A 190 5.49 2.48 2.55
C PHE A 190 5.89 3.01 1.16
N GLN A 191 4.98 3.69 0.46
CA GLN A 191 5.31 4.39 -0.79
C GLN A 191 5.97 5.76 -0.55
N LEU A 192 5.96 6.31 0.68
CA LEU A 192 6.54 7.61 1.00
C LEU A 192 8.00 7.78 0.54
N PRO A 193 8.93 6.86 0.79
CA PRO A 193 10.31 7.02 0.37
C PRO A 193 10.47 7.11 -1.15
N ILE A 194 9.70 6.34 -1.91
CA ILE A 194 9.73 6.37 -3.38
C ILE A 194 9.08 7.64 -3.92
N LEU A 195 7.98 8.09 -3.31
CA LEU A 195 7.32 9.33 -3.67
C LEU A 195 8.28 10.53 -3.48
N MET A 196 8.97 10.61 -2.34
CA MET A 196 9.98 11.62 -2.06
C MET A 196 11.14 11.56 -3.06
N TYR A 197 11.61 10.35 -3.37
CA TYR A 197 12.63 10.11 -4.37
C TYR A 197 12.18 10.56 -5.78
N GLY A 198 10.98 10.16 -6.21
CA GLY A 198 10.39 10.53 -7.49
C GLY A 198 10.26 12.04 -7.68
N ILE A 199 9.73 12.75 -6.66
CA ILE A 199 9.64 14.21 -6.68
C ILE A 199 11.03 14.85 -6.74
N SER A 200 12.03 14.29 -6.05
CA SER A 200 13.40 14.80 -6.10
C SER A 200 14.08 14.64 -7.49
N LEU A 201 13.53 13.80 -8.36
CA LEU A 201 14.01 13.62 -9.74
C LEU A 201 13.61 14.77 -10.66
N THR A 202 12.56 15.51 -10.34
CA THR A 202 12.07 16.64 -11.14
C THR A 202 12.87 17.92 -10.92
N ASP A 203 13.84 17.93 -10.00
CA ASP A 203 14.59 19.10 -9.54
C ASP A 203 13.71 20.28 -9.04
N THR A 204 12.39 20.06 -8.91
CA THR A 204 11.42 21.09 -8.48
C THR A 204 11.53 21.35 -6.99
N ILE A 205 11.84 20.31 -6.18
CA ILE A 205 11.92 20.41 -4.73
C ILE A 205 13.34 20.08 -4.27
N SER A 206 13.95 21.02 -3.54
CA SER A 206 15.29 20.82 -2.99
C SER A 206 15.31 19.77 -1.88
N PRO A 207 16.38 18.99 -1.70
CA PRO A 207 16.50 18.01 -0.61
C PRO A 207 16.30 18.62 0.79
N ARG A 208 16.68 19.89 0.95
CA ARG A 208 16.51 20.63 2.23
C ARG A 208 15.05 20.88 2.60
N PHE A 209 14.15 20.87 1.61
CA PHE A 209 12.71 21.06 1.84
C PHE A 209 12.14 19.99 2.77
N TRP A 210 12.49 18.72 2.58
CA TRP A 210 11.99 17.62 3.38
C TRP A 210 12.40 17.74 4.85
N ARG A 211 13.64 18.16 5.09
CA ARG A 211 14.17 18.40 6.45
C ARG A 211 13.52 19.63 7.09
N ALA A 212 13.40 20.71 6.38
CA ALA A 212 12.81 21.95 6.87
C ALA A 212 11.32 21.79 7.25
N ASN A 213 10.60 20.91 6.53
CA ASN A 213 9.18 20.66 6.74
C ASN A 213 8.89 19.40 7.58
N PHE A 214 9.88 18.81 8.23
CA PHE A 214 9.72 17.58 9.03
C PHE A 214 8.60 17.69 10.07
N ARG A 215 8.47 18.82 10.78
CA ARG A 215 7.39 19.05 11.75
C ARG A 215 5.98 18.93 11.16
N TYR A 216 5.79 19.37 9.91
CA TYR A 216 4.50 19.24 9.23
C TYR A 216 4.26 17.82 8.75
N ALA A 217 5.32 17.13 8.29
CA ALA A 217 5.24 15.72 7.94
C ALA A 217 4.83 14.88 9.16
N VAL A 218 5.42 15.10 10.33
CA VAL A 218 5.02 14.43 11.58
C VAL A 218 3.55 14.66 11.88
N LEU A 219 3.07 15.90 11.79
CA LEU A 219 1.66 16.23 12.03
C LEU A 219 0.73 15.47 11.07
N ILE A 220 1.06 15.47 9.76
CA ILE A 220 0.27 14.75 8.74
C ILE A 220 0.27 13.24 9.02
N LEU A 221 1.42 12.67 9.37
CA LEU A 221 1.54 11.24 9.66
C LEU A 221 0.79 10.82 10.93
N VAL A 222 0.74 11.67 11.95
CA VAL A 222 -0.06 11.44 13.17
C VAL A 222 -1.55 11.49 12.82
N ILE A 223 -2.00 12.48 12.06
CA ILE A 223 -3.40 12.57 11.58
C ILE A 223 -3.75 11.33 10.75
N PHE A 224 -2.87 10.91 9.86
CA PHE A 224 -3.06 9.72 9.04
C PHE A 224 -3.14 8.44 9.90
N GLY A 225 -2.26 8.31 10.92
CA GLY A 225 -2.32 7.24 11.91
C GLY A 225 -3.66 7.22 12.65
N ALA A 226 -4.14 8.38 13.10
CA ALA A 226 -5.43 8.50 13.78
C ALA A 226 -6.63 8.13 12.88
N LEU A 227 -6.54 8.36 11.57
CA LEU A 227 -7.59 7.97 10.62
C LEU A 227 -7.60 6.46 10.33
N ILE A 228 -6.43 5.81 10.41
CA ILE A 228 -6.32 4.35 10.17
C ILE A 228 -6.72 3.57 11.40
N THR A 229 -6.49 4.08 12.61
CA THR A 229 -6.83 3.36 13.84
C THR A 229 -8.32 3.52 14.17
N PRO A 230 -9.10 2.44 14.19
CA PRO A 230 -10.55 2.52 14.40
C PRO A 230 -10.95 2.69 15.87
N ASP A 231 -10.04 2.44 16.80
CA ASP A 231 -10.30 2.43 18.24
C ASP A 231 -10.21 3.80 18.91
N GLY A 232 -9.71 4.81 18.21
CA GLY A 232 -9.57 6.17 18.75
C GLY A 232 -8.59 6.29 19.93
N SER A 233 -7.83 5.22 20.26
CA SER A 233 -6.83 5.26 21.32
C SER A 233 -5.57 5.98 20.88
N GLY A 234 -4.98 6.77 21.77
CA GLY A 234 -3.69 7.40 21.49
C GLY A 234 -2.55 6.38 21.37
N VAL A 235 -2.69 5.20 21.99
CA VAL A 235 -1.64 4.15 21.97
C VAL A 235 -1.51 3.55 20.58
N THR A 236 -2.59 3.05 20.02
CA THR A 236 -2.60 2.45 18.67
C THR A 236 -2.26 3.48 17.60
N MET A 237 -2.74 4.72 17.73
CA MET A 237 -2.37 5.83 16.85
C MET A 237 -0.84 6.03 16.80
N TRP A 238 -0.17 6.08 17.95
CA TRP A 238 1.29 6.23 17.98
C TRP A 238 2.01 5.01 17.44
N PHE A 239 1.50 3.82 17.72
CA PHE A 239 2.07 2.57 17.21
C PHE A 239 2.05 2.50 15.67
N VAL A 240 1.05 3.11 15.04
CA VAL A 240 0.94 3.25 13.58
C VAL A 240 1.82 4.40 13.07
N SER A 241 1.80 5.55 13.74
CA SER A 241 2.46 6.76 13.25
C SER A 241 4.00 6.68 13.32
N VAL A 242 4.56 6.04 14.36
CA VAL A 242 6.03 5.96 14.54
C VAL A 242 6.72 5.22 13.38
N PRO A 243 6.30 4.02 12.93
CA PRO A 243 6.87 3.39 11.74
C PRO A 243 6.78 4.27 10.48
N MET A 244 5.69 4.99 10.30
CA MET A 244 5.52 5.91 9.17
C MET A 244 6.49 7.09 9.23
N MET A 245 6.78 7.62 10.43
CA MET A 245 7.82 8.65 10.62
C MET A 245 9.20 8.10 10.29
N LEU A 246 9.51 6.86 10.66
CA LEU A 246 10.77 6.22 10.31
C LEU A 246 10.91 6.06 8.78
N LEU A 247 9.84 5.74 8.08
CA LEU A 247 9.83 5.68 6.61
C LEU A 247 10.07 7.06 5.99
N TYR A 248 9.49 8.12 6.54
CA TYR A 248 9.76 9.48 6.10
C TYR A 248 11.25 9.85 6.29
N LEU A 249 11.81 9.52 7.44
CA LEU A 249 13.25 9.75 7.72
C LEU A 249 14.13 8.96 6.74
N ALA A 250 13.79 7.71 6.46
CA ALA A 250 14.50 6.90 5.46
C ALA A 250 14.43 7.54 4.06
N GLY A 251 13.25 8.01 3.64
CA GLY A 251 13.05 8.73 2.38
C GLY A 251 13.90 10.01 2.31
N MET A 252 13.96 10.78 3.37
CA MET A 252 14.78 11.99 3.48
C MET A 252 16.27 11.67 3.30
N ILE A 253 16.78 10.62 3.96
CA ILE A 253 18.18 10.18 3.83
C ILE A 253 18.49 9.75 2.39
N ILE A 254 17.59 9.02 1.74
CA ILE A 254 17.75 8.57 0.35
C ILE A 254 17.85 9.78 -0.59
N VAL A 255 16.99 10.77 -0.44
CA VAL A 255 16.99 11.99 -1.26
C VAL A 255 18.27 12.81 -1.06
N GLU A 256 18.72 12.98 0.19
CA GLU A 256 19.96 13.71 0.52
C GLU A 256 21.21 13.02 -0.07
N LYS A 257 21.34 11.69 0.12
CA LYS A 257 22.46 10.93 -0.43
C LYS A 257 22.54 11.04 -1.96
N ARG A 258 21.39 10.99 -2.63
CA ARG A 258 21.33 11.16 -4.09
C ARG A 258 21.79 12.55 -4.51
N ALA A 259 21.33 13.60 -3.84
CA ALA A 259 21.73 14.97 -4.15
C ALA A 259 23.23 15.18 -3.99
N ALA A 260 23.83 14.64 -2.93
CA ALA A 260 25.27 14.67 -2.71
C ALA A 260 26.05 13.96 -3.83
N ALA A 261 25.60 12.76 -4.25
CA ALA A 261 26.20 12.01 -5.36
C ALA A 261 26.12 12.78 -6.69
N SER A 262 24.98 13.43 -6.97
CA SER A 262 24.81 14.26 -8.17
C SER A 262 25.73 15.49 -8.17
N ALA A 263 25.93 16.12 -7.02
CA ALA A 263 26.83 17.28 -6.88
C ALA A 263 28.30 16.89 -7.11
N SER A 264 28.75 15.77 -6.56
CA SER A 264 30.12 15.28 -6.75
C SER A 264 30.42 14.94 -8.21
N THR A 265 29.46 14.33 -8.92
CA THR A 265 29.60 14.00 -10.36
C THR A 265 29.65 15.26 -11.23
N LYS A 266 28.89 16.31 -10.89
CA LYS A 266 28.94 17.60 -11.59
C LYS A 266 30.32 18.29 -11.38
N ALA A 267 30.82 18.31 -10.15
CA ALA A 267 32.12 18.89 -9.83
C ALA A 267 33.28 18.17 -10.54
N ALA A 268 33.24 16.84 -10.61
CA ALA A 268 34.25 16.06 -11.36
C ALA A 268 34.29 16.38 -12.87
N LYS A 269 33.10 16.65 -13.47
CA LYS A 269 33.02 17.01 -14.92
C LYS A 269 33.39 18.45 -15.23
N THR A 270 33.47 19.35 -14.27
CA THR A 270 33.87 20.75 -14.48
C THR A 270 35.39 20.91 -14.36
N ASN A 271 36.08 19.94 -13.73
CA ASN A 271 37.53 19.94 -13.56
C ASN A 271 38.29 19.15 -14.62
N THR A 272 37.58 18.57 -15.60
CA THR A 272 38.13 17.95 -16.83
C THR A 272 37.77 18.78 -18.05
#